data_0e6f6a27b9d03c4d526cf84fc5c93db6
#
_entry.id   0e6f6a27b9d03c4d526cf84fc5c93db6
#
_cell.length_a   1.000
_cell.length_b   1.000
_cell.length_c   1.000
_cell.angle_alpha   90.00
_cell.angle_beta   90.00
_cell.angle_gamma   90.00
#
_symmetry.space_group_name_H-M   'P 1'
#
loop_
_entity.id
_entity.type
_entity.pdbx_description
1 polymer ?
#
loop_
_entity_poly.entity_id
_entity_poly.type
_entity_poly.pdbx_seq_one_letter_code
_entity_poly.pdbx_strand_id
1 'polypeptide(L)'
;MATSRPRSGTPGRVGLALAGGGFMGAAYELGALCALAESIDGLDLTRLDAYVGVSAGAFIAAGLVNGITAHRMVRMFVEDGDVETDFDPALLLRPAYREWRRALRSAPSGLGASVSAGLGEVLLGPQAVLWRAIERGLRLLPNGLVDGSPAERKLAHLLSQPGRTNDFRRTRAPLRIVATDIDSGDPVEFGSRGFDHVPISRAAIASSAVPGLFAPVRIGSRHYLDGALNKTMHASVALDYGVGLVLCVNPLVPYQATQAGARRVSRSGISTVMAQTIRTAIRSRMSVGLAKYRVTHPGSDVVLFEPRRDDADTFFTNIFSLSSRRRLCEHAYLATRADLLERHATLEPVLRRHGLSINLGVLRHPAPRLVRELRADARAPVTRAAATLDRLGRTLDDLDRAVGIVAARKAAEPT
;
A
#
# COMPACT_ATOMS: atom_id res chain seq x y z
N MET A 1 -11.82 -16.64 24.95
CA MET A 1 -12.16 -16.51 23.51
C MET A 1 -13.64 -16.82 23.35
N ALA A 2 -14.48 -15.81 23.20
CA ALA A 2 -15.91 -16.03 22.95
C ALA A 2 -16.06 -16.49 21.49
N THR A 3 -16.54 -17.69 21.28
CA THR A 3 -16.94 -18.20 19.96
C THR A 3 -18.14 -17.40 19.47
N SER A 4 -17.90 -16.34 18.71
CA SER A 4 -18.96 -15.64 18.02
C SER A 4 -19.62 -16.60 17.03
N ARG A 5 -20.96 -16.72 17.12
CA ARG A 5 -21.76 -17.47 16.14
C ARG A 5 -21.42 -16.98 14.72
N PRO A 6 -21.30 -17.90 13.73
CA PRO A 6 -21.08 -17.51 12.35
C PRO A 6 -22.19 -16.56 11.90
N ARG A 7 -21.81 -15.36 11.45
CA ARG A 7 -22.74 -14.39 10.88
C ARG A 7 -22.91 -14.71 9.40
N SER A 8 -24.11 -15.06 8.98
CA SER A 8 -24.43 -15.17 7.56
C SER A 8 -24.48 -13.77 6.95
N GLY A 9 -23.77 -13.58 5.84
CA GLY A 9 -23.83 -12.31 5.10
C GLY A 9 -25.21 -12.07 4.49
N THR A 10 -25.62 -10.82 4.45
CA THR A 10 -26.89 -10.42 3.82
C THR A 10 -26.63 -10.19 2.33
N PRO A 11 -27.32 -10.93 1.42
CA PRO A 11 -27.23 -10.68 -0.01
C PRO A 11 -27.57 -9.20 -0.33
N GLY A 12 -26.88 -8.64 -1.33
CA GLY A 12 -27.05 -7.23 -1.72
C GLY A 12 -26.24 -6.23 -0.90
N ARG A 13 -25.71 -6.61 0.26
CA ARG A 13 -24.78 -5.76 1.03
C ARG A 13 -23.34 -6.04 0.58
N VAL A 14 -22.66 -4.97 0.16
CA VAL A 14 -21.31 -5.05 -0.40
C VAL A 14 -20.30 -4.28 0.46
N GLY A 15 -19.18 -4.91 0.77
CA GLY A 15 -18.03 -4.31 1.43
C GLY A 15 -16.80 -4.23 0.53
N LEU A 16 -15.87 -3.38 0.90
CA LEU A 16 -14.58 -3.21 0.22
C LEU A 16 -13.44 -3.39 1.23
N ALA A 17 -12.45 -4.19 0.87
CA ALA A 17 -11.23 -4.34 1.63
C ALA A 17 -10.01 -4.05 0.74
N LEU A 18 -9.26 -3.00 1.10
CA LEU A 18 -8.09 -2.52 0.39
C LEU A 18 -6.82 -2.83 1.16
N ALA A 19 -5.85 -3.41 0.47
CA ALA A 19 -4.59 -3.83 1.05
C ALA A 19 -3.60 -2.68 1.20
N GLY A 20 -2.47 -2.93 1.85
CA GLY A 20 -1.32 -2.04 1.79
C GLY A 20 -0.53 -2.21 0.50
N GLY A 21 0.45 -1.31 0.28
CA GLY A 21 1.33 -1.42 -0.90
C GLY A 21 2.10 -0.14 -1.19
N GLY A 22 2.06 0.84 -0.29
CA GLY A 22 2.70 2.14 -0.49
C GLY A 22 2.15 2.88 -1.71
N PHE A 23 2.95 3.78 -2.30
CA PHE A 23 2.50 4.59 -3.45
C PHE A 23 2.16 3.76 -4.69
N MET A 24 2.90 2.68 -4.91
CA MET A 24 2.66 1.78 -6.04
C MET A 24 1.38 0.97 -5.83
N GLY A 25 1.17 0.50 -4.58
CA GLY A 25 -0.08 -0.15 -4.21
C GLY A 25 -1.28 0.77 -4.44
N ALA A 26 -1.20 2.03 -4.01
CA ALA A 26 -2.25 3.02 -4.26
C ALA A 26 -2.53 3.23 -5.76
N ALA A 27 -1.50 3.33 -6.59
CA ALA A 27 -1.67 3.49 -8.03
C ALA A 27 -2.34 2.26 -8.67
N TYR A 28 -1.93 1.06 -8.24
CA TYR A 28 -2.56 -0.20 -8.68
C TYR A 28 -4.02 -0.27 -8.23
N GLU A 29 -4.30 -0.03 -6.94
CA GLU A 29 -5.66 -0.08 -6.39
C GLU A 29 -6.59 0.90 -7.09
N LEU A 30 -6.13 2.14 -7.33
CA LEU A 30 -6.93 3.15 -8.02
C LEU A 30 -7.25 2.73 -9.46
N GLY A 31 -6.28 2.18 -10.20
CA GLY A 31 -6.52 1.65 -11.55
C GLY A 31 -7.53 0.51 -11.53
N ALA A 32 -7.36 -0.46 -10.62
CA ALA A 32 -8.30 -1.57 -10.46
C ALA A 32 -9.72 -1.10 -10.09
N LEU A 33 -9.83 -0.16 -9.14
CA LEU A 33 -11.12 0.38 -8.70
C LEU A 33 -11.84 1.16 -9.81
N CYS A 34 -11.12 1.88 -10.67
CA CYS A 34 -11.70 2.52 -11.85
C CYS A 34 -12.27 1.47 -12.81
N ALA A 35 -11.52 0.40 -13.08
CA ALA A 35 -12.00 -0.69 -13.93
C ALA A 35 -13.26 -1.36 -13.36
N LEU A 36 -13.28 -1.63 -12.04
CA LEU A 36 -14.45 -2.21 -11.37
C LEU A 36 -15.68 -1.28 -11.45
N ALA A 37 -15.49 0.02 -11.17
CA ALA A 37 -16.56 1.00 -11.19
C ALA A 37 -17.19 1.19 -12.58
N GLU A 38 -16.41 1.03 -13.65
CA GLU A 38 -16.88 1.16 -15.03
C GLU A 38 -17.50 -0.12 -15.58
N SER A 39 -17.01 -1.28 -15.11
CA SER A 39 -17.32 -2.56 -15.73
C SER A 39 -18.32 -3.42 -14.97
N ILE A 40 -18.75 -2.97 -13.77
CA ILE A 40 -19.73 -3.69 -12.96
C ILE A 40 -20.96 -2.79 -12.78
N ASP A 41 -22.04 -3.14 -13.44
CA ASP A 41 -23.32 -2.46 -13.32
C ASP A 41 -23.89 -2.63 -11.91
N GLY A 42 -24.43 -1.54 -11.35
CA GLY A 42 -24.94 -1.49 -9.99
C GLY A 42 -23.89 -1.21 -8.90
N LEU A 43 -22.61 -1.18 -9.24
CA LEU A 43 -21.52 -0.92 -8.28
C LEU A 43 -21.22 0.58 -8.13
N ASP A 44 -21.57 1.15 -7.00
CA ASP A 44 -21.10 2.49 -6.58
C ASP A 44 -20.10 2.34 -5.43
N LEU A 45 -18.80 2.46 -5.74
CA LEU A 45 -17.72 2.34 -4.76
C LEU A 45 -17.77 3.40 -3.65
N THR A 46 -18.55 4.47 -3.83
CA THR A 46 -18.73 5.52 -2.80
C THR A 46 -19.90 5.25 -1.86
N ARG A 47 -20.69 4.20 -2.13
CA ARG A 47 -21.91 3.87 -1.39
C ARG A 47 -21.99 2.42 -0.93
N LEU A 48 -20.86 1.85 -0.57
CA LEU A 48 -20.79 0.49 -0.06
C LEU A 48 -21.20 0.42 1.43
N ASP A 49 -21.53 -0.78 1.89
CA ASP A 49 -21.99 -1.03 3.27
C ASP A 49 -20.88 -1.09 4.32
N ALA A 50 -19.64 -1.34 3.90
CA ALA A 50 -18.47 -1.34 4.79
C ALA A 50 -17.17 -1.10 4.00
N TYR A 51 -16.23 -0.40 4.64
CA TYR A 51 -14.91 -0.12 4.08
C TYR A 51 -13.82 -0.52 5.07
N VAL A 52 -12.83 -1.23 4.58
CA VAL A 52 -11.63 -1.57 5.32
C VAL A 52 -10.41 -1.18 4.52
N GLY A 53 -9.49 -0.45 5.13
CA GLY A 53 -8.26 -0.03 4.47
C GLY A 53 -7.03 -0.27 5.35
N VAL A 54 -5.94 -0.66 4.70
CA VAL A 54 -4.63 -0.83 5.32
C VAL A 54 -3.61 -0.01 4.55
N SER A 55 -2.76 0.77 5.22
CA SER A 55 -1.69 1.54 4.59
C SER A 55 -2.21 2.40 3.43
N ALA A 56 -1.74 2.21 2.20
CA ALA A 56 -2.23 2.90 1.01
C ALA A 56 -3.76 2.77 0.85
N GLY A 57 -4.30 1.58 1.06
CA GLY A 57 -5.74 1.34 1.01
C GLY A 57 -6.54 2.10 2.05
N ALA A 58 -5.92 2.53 3.17
CA ALA A 58 -6.59 3.36 4.17
C ALA A 58 -6.93 4.76 3.63
N PHE A 59 -6.04 5.37 2.84
CA PHE A 59 -6.30 6.66 2.18
C PHE A 59 -7.42 6.55 1.15
N ILE A 60 -7.41 5.48 0.36
CA ILE A 60 -8.41 5.25 -0.69
C ILE A 60 -9.78 4.97 -0.05
N ALA A 61 -9.85 4.09 0.94
CA ALA A 61 -11.08 3.79 1.67
C ALA A 61 -11.66 5.03 2.35
N ALA A 62 -10.81 5.86 2.96
CA ALA A 62 -11.22 7.14 3.56
C ALA A 62 -11.76 8.12 2.50
N GLY A 63 -11.19 8.15 1.30
CA GLY A 63 -11.70 8.94 0.18
C GLY A 63 -13.07 8.45 -0.30
N LEU A 64 -13.20 7.15 -0.56
CA LEU A 64 -14.42 6.54 -1.09
C LEU A 64 -15.62 6.75 -0.15
N VAL A 65 -15.46 6.45 1.14
CA VAL A 65 -16.56 6.63 2.14
C VAL A 65 -16.98 8.11 2.28
N ASN A 66 -16.09 9.03 1.93
CA ASN A 66 -16.33 10.46 1.87
C ASN A 66 -16.85 10.94 0.48
N GLY A 67 -17.21 10.03 -0.42
CA GLY A 67 -17.79 10.35 -1.71
C GLY A 67 -16.77 10.79 -2.78
N ILE A 68 -15.48 10.58 -2.56
CA ILE A 68 -14.44 10.86 -3.57
C ILE A 68 -14.30 9.60 -4.44
N THR A 69 -14.67 9.69 -5.71
CA THR A 69 -14.61 8.55 -6.64
C THR A 69 -13.16 8.14 -6.94
N ALA A 70 -12.96 6.88 -7.35
CA ALA A 70 -11.65 6.37 -7.75
C ALA A 70 -11.02 7.22 -8.87
N HIS A 71 -11.80 7.61 -9.89
CA HIS A 71 -11.37 8.47 -10.98
C HIS A 71 -10.90 9.85 -10.49
N ARG A 72 -11.60 10.44 -9.50
CA ARG A 72 -11.16 11.71 -8.92
C ARG A 72 -9.86 11.54 -8.16
N MET A 73 -9.69 10.43 -7.43
CA MET A 73 -8.43 10.12 -6.74
C MET A 73 -7.28 9.86 -7.72
N VAL A 74 -7.52 9.25 -8.89
CA VAL A 74 -6.50 9.15 -9.96
C VAL A 74 -6.02 10.53 -10.37
N ARG A 75 -6.93 11.48 -10.64
CA ARG A 75 -6.54 12.85 -10.99
C ARG A 75 -5.73 13.53 -9.90
N MET A 76 -6.10 13.30 -8.63
CA MET A 76 -5.45 13.93 -7.47
C MET A 76 -4.07 13.35 -7.16
N PHE A 77 -3.90 12.02 -7.26
CA PHE A 77 -2.70 11.33 -6.73
C PHE A 77 -1.80 10.74 -7.80
N VAL A 78 -2.31 10.56 -9.02
CA VAL A 78 -1.57 9.93 -10.13
C VAL A 78 -1.23 10.93 -11.22
N GLU A 79 -2.14 11.87 -11.54
CA GLU A 79 -1.94 12.84 -12.62
C GLU A 79 -1.31 14.16 -12.18
N ASP A 80 -1.29 14.50 -10.89
CA ASP A 80 -0.87 15.79 -10.32
C ASP A 80 -1.63 17.00 -10.95
N GLY A 81 -2.90 16.80 -11.32
CA GLY A 81 -3.65 17.73 -12.18
C GLY A 81 -4.91 18.35 -11.57
N ASP A 82 -5.18 18.14 -10.28
CA ASP A 82 -6.38 18.72 -9.66
C ASP A 82 -6.04 20.03 -8.94
N VAL A 83 -6.57 21.15 -9.46
CA VAL A 83 -6.36 22.51 -8.92
C VAL A 83 -6.87 22.66 -7.48
N GLU A 84 -7.85 21.82 -7.06
CA GLU A 84 -8.39 21.85 -5.69
C GLU A 84 -7.48 21.14 -4.65
N THR A 85 -6.61 20.27 -5.11
CA THR A 85 -5.73 19.51 -4.22
C THR A 85 -4.32 19.52 -4.76
N ASP A 86 -3.58 20.56 -4.42
CA ASP A 86 -2.13 20.61 -4.60
C ASP A 86 -1.45 19.52 -3.74
N PHE A 87 -1.72 18.25 -4.08
CA PHE A 87 -1.11 17.10 -3.42
C PHE A 87 0.23 16.82 -4.07
N ASP A 88 1.28 17.44 -3.51
CA ASP A 88 2.66 17.09 -3.86
C ASP A 88 3.04 15.77 -3.15
N PRO A 89 3.24 14.66 -3.87
CA PRO A 89 3.70 13.41 -3.29
C PRO A 89 5.06 13.51 -2.60
N ALA A 90 5.87 14.52 -2.92
CA ALA A 90 7.12 14.81 -2.21
C ALA A 90 6.88 15.20 -0.74
N LEU A 91 5.67 15.64 -0.38
CA LEU A 91 5.28 15.86 1.02
C LEU A 91 5.36 14.60 1.86
N LEU A 92 5.16 13.43 1.22
CA LEU A 92 5.22 12.12 1.88
C LEU A 92 6.65 11.62 2.10
N LEU A 93 7.66 12.34 1.57
CA LEU A 93 9.07 11.96 1.67
C LEU A 93 9.91 13.02 2.41
N ARG A 94 9.27 13.90 3.19
CA ARG A 94 10.01 14.89 4.00
C ARG A 94 10.84 14.18 5.07
N PRO A 95 12.15 14.51 5.19
CA PRO A 95 13.00 13.90 6.21
C PRO A 95 12.47 14.16 7.62
N ALA A 96 12.53 13.15 8.47
CA ALA A 96 12.11 13.22 9.87
C ALA A 96 13.18 13.93 10.73
N TYR A 97 13.43 15.23 10.50
CA TYR A 97 14.49 16.00 11.19
C TYR A 97 14.44 15.91 12.71
N ARG A 98 13.26 15.73 13.29
CA ARG A 98 13.10 15.59 14.76
C ARG A 98 13.65 14.24 15.22
N GLU A 99 13.41 13.17 14.48
CA GLU A 99 13.93 11.83 14.78
C GLU A 99 15.45 11.78 14.56
N TRP A 100 15.93 12.39 13.48
CA TRP A 100 17.37 12.52 13.24
C TRP A 100 18.08 13.28 14.37
N ARG A 101 17.51 14.41 14.83
CA ARG A 101 18.08 15.14 15.97
C ARG A 101 18.03 14.33 17.28
N ARG A 102 16.98 13.52 17.48
CA ARG A 102 16.90 12.64 18.65
C ARG A 102 17.95 11.54 18.58
N ALA A 103 18.10 10.86 17.45
CA ALA A 103 19.11 9.85 17.22
C ALA A 103 20.53 10.38 17.43
N LEU A 104 20.84 11.59 16.92
CA LEU A 104 22.13 12.25 17.12
C LEU A 104 22.38 12.66 18.58
N ARG A 105 21.34 13.05 19.34
CA ARG A 105 21.47 13.40 20.76
C ARG A 105 21.62 12.17 21.67
N SER A 106 21.04 11.05 21.28
CA SER A 106 21.18 9.77 21.99
C SER A 106 22.42 8.99 21.56
N ALA A 107 23.16 9.48 20.57
CA ALA A 107 24.49 8.95 20.26
C ALA A 107 25.40 9.12 21.49
N PRO A 108 26.04 8.06 21.98
CA PRO A 108 26.94 8.16 23.11
C PRO A 108 27.99 9.23 22.83
N SER A 109 28.16 10.20 23.74
CA SER A 109 29.13 11.29 23.66
C SER A 109 30.58 10.82 23.82
N GLY A 110 30.90 9.64 23.30
CA GLY A 110 32.18 8.98 23.45
C GLY A 110 32.62 8.22 22.23
N LEU A 111 32.89 8.91 21.12
CA LEU A 111 33.83 8.35 20.13
C LEU A 111 35.21 8.06 20.77
N GLY A 112 35.53 8.69 21.92
CA GLY A 112 36.76 8.44 22.72
C GLY A 112 36.68 7.22 23.64
N ALA A 113 35.51 6.81 24.12
CA ALA A 113 35.36 5.63 24.98
C ALA A 113 35.42 4.30 24.23
N SER A 114 35.39 4.33 22.90
CA SER A 114 35.43 3.14 22.07
C SER A 114 36.82 2.51 21.95
N VAL A 115 37.87 3.22 22.27
CA VAL A 115 39.24 2.70 22.18
C VAL A 115 39.59 1.80 23.37
N SER A 116 39.11 2.09 24.57
CA SER A 116 39.34 1.24 25.75
C SER A 116 38.46 -0.01 25.80
N ALA A 117 37.28 0.02 25.17
CA ALA A 117 36.42 -1.16 25.01
C ALA A 117 36.94 -2.13 23.91
N GLY A 118 37.75 -1.62 22.99
CA GLY A 118 38.27 -2.40 21.86
C GLY A 118 39.24 -3.50 22.24
N LEU A 119 39.97 -3.37 23.33
CA LEU A 119 40.96 -4.38 23.79
C LEU A 119 40.27 -5.67 24.30
N GLY A 120 39.09 -5.58 24.91
CA GLY A 120 38.27 -6.73 25.31
C GLY A 120 37.51 -7.40 24.15
N GLU A 121 37.27 -6.63 23.09
CA GLU A 121 36.50 -7.11 21.91
C GLU A 121 37.36 -7.93 20.93
N VAL A 122 38.65 -7.71 20.89
CA VAL A 122 39.62 -8.48 20.06
C VAL A 122 39.65 -9.95 20.43
N LEU A 123 39.31 -10.28 21.69
CA LEU A 123 39.22 -11.68 22.18
C LEU A 123 37.96 -12.43 21.67
N LEU A 124 36.97 -11.73 21.13
CA LEU A 124 35.68 -12.32 20.68
C LEU A 124 35.70 -12.74 19.19
N GLY A 125 36.78 -12.46 18.47
CA GLY A 125 36.93 -12.77 17.05
C GLY A 125 36.31 -11.74 16.10
N PRO A 126 36.78 -11.66 14.85
CA PRO A 126 36.45 -10.61 13.89
C PRO A 126 34.95 -10.57 13.53
N GLN A 127 34.26 -11.69 13.58
CA GLN A 127 32.81 -11.74 13.31
C GLN A 127 31.99 -11.04 14.39
N ALA A 128 32.35 -11.21 15.67
CA ALA A 128 31.66 -10.55 16.77
C ALA A 128 31.87 -9.05 16.77
N VAL A 129 33.07 -8.59 16.42
CA VAL A 129 33.39 -7.17 16.26
C VAL A 129 32.55 -6.55 15.13
N LEU A 130 32.43 -7.23 13.98
CA LEU A 130 31.63 -6.77 12.86
C LEU A 130 30.14 -6.69 13.23
N TRP A 131 29.58 -7.71 13.88
CA TRP A 131 28.17 -7.70 14.31
C TRP A 131 27.87 -6.59 15.30
N ARG A 132 28.75 -6.34 16.27
CA ARG A 132 28.60 -5.24 17.22
C ARG A 132 28.74 -3.86 16.57
N ALA A 133 29.64 -3.70 15.58
CA ALA A 133 29.76 -2.47 14.81
C ALA A 133 28.49 -2.20 13.99
N ILE A 134 27.92 -3.23 13.35
CA ILE A 134 26.62 -3.14 12.67
C ILE A 134 25.51 -2.79 13.65
N GLU A 135 25.42 -3.46 14.79
CA GLU A 135 24.40 -3.19 15.81
C GLU A 135 24.50 -1.77 16.36
N ARG A 136 25.71 -1.29 16.65
CA ARG A 136 25.93 0.11 17.08
C ARG A 136 25.54 1.09 15.98
N GLY A 137 25.89 0.81 14.73
CA GLY A 137 25.49 1.61 13.57
C GLY A 137 23.96 1.67 13.41
N LEU A 138 23.28 0.55 13.54
CA LEU A 138 21.81 0.47 13.47
C LEU A 138 21.11 1.24 14.60
N ARG A 139 21.69 1.29 15.80
CA ARG A 139 21.17 2.10 16.94
C ARG A 139 21.28 3.60 16.72
N LEU A 140 22.16 4.04 15.80
CA LEU A 140 22.30 5.45 15.42
C LEU A 140 21.28 5.87 14.35
N LEU A 141 20.61 4.91 13.71
CA LEU A 141 19.55 5.23 12.77
C LEU A 141 18.29 5.69 13.51
N PRO A 142 17.60 6.72 13.01
CA PRO A 142 16.33 7.12 13.56
C PRO A 142 15.27 6.02 13.35
N ASN A 143 14.26 5.96 14.23
CA ASN A 143 13.16 5.00 14.12
C ASN A 143 12.35 5.14 12.82
N GLY A 144 12.56 6.22 12.06
CA GLY A 144 11.99 6.45 10.75
C GLY A 144 12.72 7.59 10.04
N LEU A 145 12.89 7.43 8.73
CA LEU A 145 13.60 8.38 7.88
C LEU A 145 12.73 9.56 7.47
N VAL A 146 11.40 9.36 7.45
CA VAL A 146 10.40 10.26 6.85
C VAL A 146 9.35 10.65 7.88
N ASP A 147 8.91 11.93 7.81
CA ASP A 147 7.83 12.50 8.63
C ASP A 147 6.49 12.42 7.88
N GLY A 148 5.53 11.65 8.41
CA GLY A 148 4.18 11.52 7.88
C GLY A 148 3.24 12.70 8.18
N SER A 149 3.65 13.65 9.05
CA SER A 149 2.78 14.74 9.49
C SER A 149 2.30 15.67 8.36
N PRO A 150 3.07 15.95 7.29
CA PRO A 150 2.56 16.73 6.16
C PRO A 150 1.41 16.04 5.42
N ALA A 151 1.51 14.72 5.24
CA ALA A 151 0.46 13.92 4.62
C ALA A 151 -0.80 13.87 5.48
N GLU A 152 -0.62 13.74 6.82
CA GLU A 152 -1.73 13.81 7.77
C GLU A 152 -2.51 15.12 7.64
N ARG A 153 -1.81 16.27 7.66
CA ARG A 153 -2.45 17.59 7.53
C ARG A 153 -3.20 17.75 6.21
N LYS A 154 -2.61 17.28 5.12
CA LYS A 154 -3.24 17.35 3.79
C LYS A 154 -4.50 16.48 3.74
N LEU A 155 -4.42 15.24 4.25
CA LEU A 155 -5.60 14.36 4.33
C LEU A 155 -6.67 14.94 5.26
N ALA A 156 -6.28 15.47 6.43
CA ALA A 156 -7.20 16.14 7.34
C ALA A 156 -7.91 17.32 6.65
N HIS A 157 -7.19 18.15 5.92
CA HIS A 157 -7.75 19.25 5.14
C HIS A 157 -8.74 18.74 4.09
N LEU A 158 -8.36 17.73 3.32
CA LEU A 158 -9.22 17.11 2.29
C LEU A 158 -10.52 16.56 2.88
N LEU A 159 -10.43 15.88 4.03
CA LEU A 159 -11.59 15.28 4.71
C LEU A 159 -12.43 16.29 5.52
N SER A 160 -11.91 17.51 5.69
CA SER A 160 -12.66 18.60 6.37
C SER A 160 -13.42 19.52 5.40
N GLN A 161 -13.37 19.23 4.09
CA GLN A 161 -14.12 19.98 3.09
C GLN A 161 -15.65 19.76 3.23
N PRO A 162 -16.50 20.69 2.76
CA PRO A 162 -17.95 20.53 2.82
C PRO A 162 -18.42 19.19 2.25
N GLY A 163 -19.33 18.52 2.95
CA GLY A 163 -19.86 17.19 2.60
C GLY A 163 -18.95 16.01 2.93
N ARG A 164 -17.80 16.24 3.56
CA ARG A 164 -16.85 15.20 4.01
C ARG A 164 -16.66 15.21 5.52
N THR A 165 -16.01 14.17 6.06
CA THR A 165 -15.73 14.08 7.50
C THR A 165 -14.38 13.40 7.77
N ASN A 166 -13.65 13.92 8.75
CA ASN A 166 -12.45 13.32 9.33
C ASN A 166 -12.76 12.53 10.63
N ASP A 167 -14.03 12.25 10.90
CA ASP A 167 -14.52 11.53 12.08
C ASP A 167 -15.21 10.23 11.66
N PHE A 168 -14.73 9.08 12.15
CA PHE A 168 -15.29 7.76 11.85
C PHE A 168 -16.78 7.62 12.18
N ARG A 169 -17.25 8.29 13.24
CA ARG A 169 -18.65 8.24 13.71
C ARG A 169 -19.62 8.97 12.79
N ARG A 170 -19.09 9.80 11.88
CA ARG A 170 -19.88 10.62 10.94
C ARG A 170 -19.78 10.14 9.51
N THR A 171 -19.06 9.05 9.25
CA THR A 171 -18.99 8.43 7.91
C THR A 171 -20.33 7.81 7.53
N ARG A 172 -20.64 7.80 6.24
CA ARG A 172 -21.92 7.26 5.71
C ARG A 172 -22.07 5.75 5.94
N ALA A 173 -20.97 5.03 5.96
CA ALA A 173 -20.89 3.59 6.24
C ALA A 173 -19.70 3.32 7.16
N PRO A 174 -19.67 2.19 7.87
CA PRO A 174 -18.53 1.80 8.69
C PRO A 174 -17.24 1.83 7.91
N LEU A 175 -16.28 2.63 8.38
CA LEU A 175 -14.90 2.63 7.92
C LEU A 175 -14.03 2.04 9.02
N ARG A 176 -13.14 1.12 8.62
CA ARG A 176 -12.09 0.58 9.48
C ARG A 176 -10.74 0.78 8.85
N ILE A 177 -9.83 1.36 9.62
CA ILE A 177 -8.43 1.51 9.25
C ILE A 177 -7.62 0.70 10.24
N VAL A 178 -6.85 -0.27 9.72
CA VAL A 178 -6.11 -1.19 10.59
C VAL A 178 -4.64 -0.81 10.65
N ALA A 179 -4.12 -0.69 11.87
CA ALA A 179 -2.70 -0.51 12.15
C ALA A 179 -2.22 -1.59 13.13
N THR A 180 -0.91 -1.66 13.35
CA THR A 180 -0.29 -2.57 14.30
C THR A 180 0.21 -1.79 15.51
N ASP A 181 -0.22 -2.14 16.72
CA ASP A 181 0.37 -1.64 17.96
C ASP A 181 1.77 -2.27 18.10
N ILE A 182 2.83 -1.43 18.17
CA ILE A 182 4.20 -1.94 18.17
C ILE A 182 4.58 -2.68 19.45
N ASP A 183 3.97 -2.30 20.57
CA ASP A 183 4.34 -2.84 21.88
C ASP A 183 3.68 -4.19 22.16
N SER A 184 2.48 -4.44 21.62
CA SER A 184 1.77 -5.73 21.75
C SER A 184 1.91 -6.63 20.51
N GLY A 185 2.19 -6.03 19.33
CA GLY A 185 2.16 -6.72 18.05
C GLY A 185 0.73 -6.99 17.53
N ASP A 186 -0.30 -6.54 18.23
CA ASP A 186 -1.70 -6.81 17.86
C ASP A 186 -2.22 -5.81 16.80
N PRO A 187 -3.15 -6.26 15.94
CA PRO A 187 -3.86 -5.35 15.04
C PRO A 187 -4.86 -4.49 15.84
N VAL A 188 -4.89 -3.21 15.53
CA VAL A 188 -5.86 -2.24 16.08
C VAL A 188 -6.72 -1.70 14.96
N GLU A 189 -8.03 -1.79 15.13
CA GLU A 189 -9.04 -1.33 14.17
C GLU A 189 -9.53 0.06 14.56
N PHE A 190 -8.95 1.11 13.99
CA PHE A 190 -9.46 2.47 14.13
C PHE A 190 -10.84 2.59 13.49
N GLY A 191 -11.72 3.31 14.17
CA GLY A 191 -13.13 3.40 13.85
C GLY A 191 -14.01 2.37 14.59
N SER A 192 -13.43 1.37 15.27
CA SER A 192 -14.15 0.50 16.19
C SER A 192 -14.42 1.21 17.52
N ARG A 193 -15.32 0.65 18.34
CA ARG A 193 -15.64 1.19 19.67
C ARG A 193 -14.37 1.34 20.50
N GLY A 194 -14.14 2.53 21.03
CA GLY A 194 -12.93 2.88 21.80
C GLY A 194 -11.78 3.43 20.96
N PHE A 195 -11.84 3.29 19.61
CA PHE A 195 -10.87 3.83 18.66
C PHE A 195 -11.51 4.74 17.60
N ASP A 196 -12.80 5.00 17.69
CA ASP A 196 -13.59 5.82 16.78
C ASP A 196 -13.44 7.33 16.99
N HIS A 197 -12.83 7.73 18.12
CA HIS A 197 -12.53 9.13 18.45
C HIS A 197 -11.25 9.65 17.77
N VAL A 198 -10.41 8.74 17.24
CA VAL A 198 -9.17 9.10 16.53
C VAL A 198 -9.55 9.68 15.16
N PRO A 199 -8.97 10.83 14.72
CA PRO A 199 -9.24 11.34 13.38
C PRO A 199 -8.86 10.33 12.30
N ILE A 200 -9.67 10.23 11.24
CA ILE A 200 -9.42 9.32 10.11
C ILE A 200 -8.03 9.55 9.50
N SER A 201 -7.64 10.82 9.34
CA SER A 201 -6.32 11.20 8.83
C SER A 201 -5.18 10.66 9.71
N ARG A 202 -5.34 10.73 11.03
CA ARG A 202 -4.34 10.22 11.97
C ARG A 202 -4.24 8.71 11.93
N ALA A 203 -5.36 8.02 11.85
CA ALA A 203 -5.42 6.57 11.72
C ALA A 203 -4.78 6.09 10.39
N ALA A 204 -5.03 6.81 9.28
CA ALA A 204 -4.45 6.49 7.97
C ALA A 204 -2.92 6.59 7.99
N ILE A 205 -2.35 7.64 8.62
CA ILE A 205 -0.90 7.77 8.79
C ILE A 205 -0.34 6.67 9.70
N ALA A 206 -1.02 6.34 10.79
CA ALA A 206 -0.61 5.24 11.68
C ALA A 206 -0.58 3.89 10.93
N SER A 207 -1.62 3.63 10.13
CA SER A 207 -1.71 2.45 9.27
C SER A 207 -0.66 2.39 8.15
N SER A 208 -0.04 3.53 7.81
CA SER A 208 0.95 3.64 6.73
C SER A 208 2.38 3.83 7.25
N ALA A 209 2.60 3.70 8.55
CA ALA A 209 3.90 3.85 9.16
C ALA A 209 4.77 2.59 8.94
N VAL A 210 5.28 2.43 7.71
CA VAL A 210 6.16 1.30 7.32
C VAL A 210 7.45 1.37 8.13
N PRO A 211 7.83 0.28 8.85
CA PRO A 211 9.04 0.23 9.65
C PRO A 211 10.30 0.61 8.86
N GLY A 212 11.15 1.42 9.47
CA GLY A 212 12.39 1.91 8.85
C GLY A 212 12.18 3.08 7.89
N LEU A 213 11.02 3.22 7.26
CA LEU A 213 10.70 4.36 6.39
C LEU A 213 10.04 5.50 7.19
N PHE A 214 8.96 5.22 7.90
CA PHE A 214 8.26 6.18 8.75
C PHE A 214 8.49 5.87 10.23
N ALA A 215 8.57 6.94 11.03
CA ALA A 215 8.58 6.79 12.49
C ALA A 215 7.23 6.23 12.98
N PRO A 216 7.23 5.39 14.03
CA PRO A 216 5.99 4.93 14.65
C PRO A 216 5.10 6.10 15.06
N VAL A 217 3.81 6.00 14.76
CA VAL A 217 2.85 7.08 15.01
C VAL A 217 2.27 6.96 16.41
N ARG A 218 2.53 7.96 17.25
CA ARG A 218 1.96 8.00 18.60
C ARG A 218 0.50 8.44 18.60
N ILE A 219 -0.38 7.65 19.21
CA ILE A 219 -1.80 8.00 19.48
C ILE A 219 -2.06 7.68 20.96
N GLY A 220 -2.36 8.69 21.74
CA GLY A 220 -2.43 8.55 23.19
C GLY A 220 -1.08 8.16 23.80
N SER A 221 -1.05 7.07 24.56
CA SER A 221 0.14 6.46 25.16
C SER A 221 0.82 5.41 24.28
N ARG A 222 0.18 4.97 23.17
CA ARG A 222 0.63 3.87 22.34
C ARG A 222 1.27 4.34 21.03
N HIS A 223 2.07 3.47 20.41
CA HIS A 223 2.72 3.70 19.13
C HIS A 223 2.29 2.65 18.12
N TYR A 224 2.05 3.09 16.87
CA TYR A 224 1.49 2.27 15.81
C TYR A 224 2.37 2.25 14.59
N LEU A 225 2.38 1.11 13.93
CA LEU A 225 3.03 0.83 12.65
C LEU A 225 2.02 0.35 11.62
N ASP A 226 2.49 0.18 10.39
CA ASP A 226 1.70 -0.28 9.25
C ASP A 226 0.93 -1.56 9.57
N GLY A 227 -0.37 -1.57 9.23
CA GLY A 227 -1.27 -2.69 9.48
C GLY A 227 -0.96 -3.93 8.65
N ALA A 228 -0.23 -3.80 7.54
CA ALA A 228 0.17 -4.92 6.69
C ALA A 228 1.12 -5.90 7.39
N LEU A 229 1.76 -5.49 8.51
CA LEU A 229 2.58 -6.38 9.33
C LEU A 229 1.78 -7.56 9.89
N ASN A 230 0.53 -7.36 10.25
CA ASN A 230 -0.37 -8.40 10.75
C ASN A 230 -1.08 -9.14 9.61
N LYS A 231 -1.82 -8.41 8.80
CA LYS A 231 -2.50 -8.91 7.60
C LYS A 231 -2.52 -7.79 6.58
N THR A 232 -2.23 -8.11 5.34
CA THR A 232 -2.23 -7.11 4.26
C THR A 232 -3.63 -6.58 3.98
N MET A 233 -4.64 -7.43 4.15
CA MET A 233 -6.03 -7.17 3.86
C MET A 233 -6.89 -7.77 4.98
N HIS A 234 -7.68 -6.98 5.63
CA HIS A 234 -8.51 -7.37 6.77
C HIS A 234 -9.97 -7.59 6.34
N ALA A 235 -10.22 -8.43 5.31
CA ALA A 235 -11.57 -8.68 4.79
C ALA A 235 -12.53 -9.24 5.87
N SER A 236 -12.03 -9.97 6.87
CA SER A 236 -12.84 -10.41 8.02
C SER A 236 -13.53 -9.25 8.73
N VAL A 237 -12.87 -8.09 8.80
CA VAL A 237 -13.45 -6.91 9.45
C VAL A 237 -14.68 -6.40 8.70
N ALA A 238 -14.68 -6.44 7.36
CA ALA A 238 -15.86 -6.13 6.55
C ALA A 238 -16.95 -7.20 6.74
N LEU A 239 -16.55 -8.49 6.72
CA LEU A 239 -17.48 -9.61 6.89
C LEU A 239 -18.20 -9.56 8.26
N ASP A 240 -17.52 -9.11 9.32
CA ASP A 240 -18.11 -8.95 10.65
C ASP A 240 -19.26 -7.92 10.71
N TYR A 241 -19.37 -7.05 9.69
CA TYR A 241 -20.52 -6.15 9.48
C TYR A 241 -21.71 -6.82 8.78
N GLY A 242 -21.63 -8.13 8.50
CA GLY A 242 -22.69 -8.88 7.87
C GLY A 242 -22.93 -8.53 6.40
N VAL A 243 -21.86 -8.09 5.68
CA VAL A 243 -21.93 -7.94 4.22
C VAL A 243 -21.95 -9.30 3.55
N GLY A 244 -22.72 -9.43 2.47
CA GLY A 244 -22.82 -10.67 1.69
C GLY A 244 -21.67 -10.82 0.71
N LEU A 245 -21.10 -9.72 0.22
CA LEU A 245 -19.97 -9.69 -0.70
C LEU A 245 -18.89 -8.75 -0.19
N VAL A 246 -17.63 -9.20 -0.21
CA VAL A 246 -16.47 -8.32 -0.01
C VAL A 246 -15.62 -8.32 -1.28
N LEU A 247 -15.51 -7.15 -1.92
CA LEU A 247 -14.56 -6.90 -2.97
C LEU A 247 -13.20 -6.59 -2.33
N CYS A 248 -12.17 -7.30 -2.75
CA CYS A 248 -10.83 -7.19 -2.20
C CYS A 248 -9.86 -6.78 -3.30
N VAL A 249 -9.02 -5.77 -3.05
CA VAL A 249 -7.94 -5.40 -3.97
C VAL A 249 -6.60 -5.53 -3.25
N ASN A 250 -5.68 -6.32 -3.81
CA ASN A 250 -4.38 -6.58 -3.22
C ASN A 250 -3.25 -6.40 -4.25
N PRO A 251 -2.44 -5.33 -4.14
CA PRO A 251 -1.31 -5.13 -5.05
C PRO A 251 -0.05 -5.93 -4.68
N LEU A 252 -0.03 -6.57 -3.49
CA LEU A 252 1.17 -7.20 -2.94
C LEU A 252 1.22 -8.70 -3.26
N VAL A 253 1.54 -9.02 -4.51
CA VAL A 253 1.72 -10.41 -4.96
C VAL A 253 3.20 -10.71 -5.15
N PRO A 254 3.70 -11.88 -4.67
CA PRO A 254 5.07 -12.29 -4.95
C PRO A 254 5.25 -12.61 -6.43
N TYR A 255 6.36 -12.13 -6.99
CA TYR A 255 6.68 -12.36 -8.40
C TYR A 255 7.14 -13.80 -8.65
N GLN A 256 6.73 -14.35 -9.78
CA GLN A 256 7.11 -15.69 -10.24
C GLN A 256 7.67 -15.60 -11.65
N ALA A 257 8.96 -15.85 -11.80
CA ALA A 257 9.61 -15.92 -13.12
C ALA A 257 9.24 -17.25 -13.80
N THR A 258 8.23 -17.22 -14.67
CA THR A 258 7.69 -18.41 -15.36
C THR A 258 8.29 -18.64 -16.76
N GLN A 259 8.83 -17.58 -17.37
CA GLN A 259 9.31 -17.63 -18.75
C GLN A 259 10.83 -17.68 -18.84
N ALA A 260 11.37 -18.34 -19.88
CA ALA A 260 12.79 -18.27 -20.20
C ALA A 260 13.16 -16.81 -20.54
N GLY A 261 14.20 -16.28 -19.89
CA GLY A 261 14.59 -14.87 -20.01
C GLY A 261 13.88 -13.90 -19.07
N ALA A 262 12.91 -14.37 -18.26
CA ALA A 262 12.27 -13.51 -17.25
C ALA A 262 13.28 -12.92 -16.26
N ARG A 263 13.06 -11.66 -15.87
CA ARG A 263 13.87 -10.98 -14.87
C ARG A 263 13.87 -11.79 -13.56
N ARG A 264 15.04 -12.10 -13.02
CA ARG A 264 15.17 -12.91 -11.80
C ARG A 264 15.38 -12.02 -10.57
N VAL A 265 14.58 -12.23 -9.53
CA VAL A 265 14.68 -11.54 -8.24
C VAL A 265 16.08 -11.66 -7.63
N SER A 266 16.71 -12.84 -7.72
CA SER A 266 18.05 -13.11 -7.19
C SER A 266 19.17 -12.24 -7.77
N ARG A 267 18.92 -11.60 -8.94
CA ARG A 267 19.88 -10.71 -9.61
C ARG A 267 19.54 -9.24 -9.49
N SER A 268 18.51 -8.88 -8.72
CA SER A 268 17.93 -7.54 -8.69
C SER A 268 18.26 -6.74 -7.40
N GLY A 269 19.24 -7.20 -6.62
CA GLY A 269 19.69 -6.52 -5.41
C GLY A 269 18.84 -6.79 -4.16
N ILE A 270 19.37 -6.38 -3.00
CA ILE A 270 18.83 -6.73 -1.68
C ILE A 270 17.40 -6.16 -1.45
N SER A 271 17.12 -4.96 -1.92
CA SER A 271 15.79 -4.33 -1.78
C SER A 271 14.69 -5.15 -2.46
N THR A 272 14.96 -5.66 -3.66
CA THR A 272 14.03 -6.51 -4.41
C THR A 272 13.86 -7.88 -3.76
N VAL A 273 14.95 -8.47 -3.24
CA VAL A 273 14.89 -9.72 -2.48
C VAL A 273 14.04 -9.55 -1.21
N MET A 274 14.24 -8.46 -0.46
CA MET A 274 13.43 -8.15 0.73
C MET A 274 11.95 -7.92 0.36
N ALA A 275 11.67 -7.19 -0.71
CA ALA A 275 10.30 -6.99 -1.19
C ALA A 275 9.62 -8.31 -1.58
N GLN A 276 10.34 -9.23 -2.23
CA GLN A 276 9.84 -10.56 -2.56
C GLN A 276 9.57 -11.39 -1.29
N THR A 277 10.48 -11.35 -0.32
CA THR A 277 10.35 -12.09 0.95
C THR A 277 9.10 -11.64 1.71
N ILE A 278 8.90 -10.32 1.84
CA ILE A 278 7.73 -9.75 2.50
C ILE A 278 6.44 -10.16 1.77
N ARG A 279 6.39 -10.02 0.44
CA ARG A 279 5.21 -10.41 -0.37
C ARG A 279 4.93 -11.93 -0.27
N THR A 280 5.96 -12.76 -0.19
CA THR A 280 5.79 -14.20 0.01
C THR A 280 5.18 -14.53 1.38
N ALA A 281 5.65 -13.90 2.45
CA ALA A 281 5.08 -14.04 3.78
C ALA A 281 3.62 -13.56 3.84
N ILE A 282 3.33 -12.41 3.22
CA ILE A 282 1.98 -11.86 3.08
C ILE A 282 1.06 -12.86 2.36
N ARG A 283 1.48 -13.38 1.21
CA ARG A 283 0.70 -14.32 0.41
C ARG A 283 0.36 -15.59 1.19
N SER A 284 1.33 -16.15 1.89
CA SER A 284 1.13 -17.34 2.72
C SER A 284 0.04 -17.12 3.78
N ARG A 285 0.10 -16.00 4.51
CA ARG A 285 -0.92 -15.66 5.52
C ARG A 285 -2.29 -15.37 4.91
N MET A 286 -2.33 -14.69 3.77
CA MET A 286 -3.56 -14.33 3.08
C MET A 286 -4.30 -15.58 2.58
N SER A 287 -3.60 -16.56 1.99
CA SER A 287 -4.23 -17.80 1.52
C SER A 287 -4.90 -18.58 2.64
N VAL A 288 -4.27 -18.64 3.81
CA VAL A 288 -4.86 -19.25 5.02
C VAL A 288 -6.09 -18.46 5.50
N GLY A 289 -6.01 -17.12 5.48
CA GLY A 289 -7.12 -16.25 5.86
C GLY A 289 -8.34 -16.44 4.97
N LEU A 290 -8.14 -16.43 3.64
CA LEU A 290 -9.23 -16.65 2.67
C LEU A 290 -9.90 -18.00 2.81
N ALA A 291 -9.11 -19.07 3.03
CA ALA A 291 -9.66 -20.41 3.30
C ALA A 291 -10.51 -20.43 4.58
N LYS A 292 -10.07 -19.72 5.62
CA LYS A 292 -10.79 -19.63 6.89
C LYS A 292 -12.15 -18.93 6.74
N TYR A 293 -12.28 -17.92 5.86
CA TYR A 293 -13.53 -17.17 5.71
C TYR A 293 -14.68 -18.03 5.24
N ARG A 294 -14.44 -19.05 4.42
CA ARG A 294 -15.48 -20.02 3.99
C ARG A 294 -16.12 -20.74 5.18
N VAL A 295 -15.37 -20.94 6.27
CA VAL A 295 -15.85 -21.61 7.47
C VAL A 295 -16.44 -20.63 8.48
N THR A 296 -15.80 -19.47 8.65
CA THR A 296 -16.21 -18.51 9.69
C THR A 296 -17.34 -17.58 9.25
N HIS A 297 -17.52 -17.36 7.94
CA HIS A 297 -18.58 -16.52 7.36
C HIS A 297 -19.28 -17.29 6.21
N PRO A 298 -19.96 -18.39 6.52
CA PRO A 298 -20.70 -19.16 5.52
C PRO A 298 -21.82 -18.28 4.96
N GLY A 299 -21.96 -18.24 3.63
CA GLY A 299 -22.94 -17.39 2.97
C GLY A 299 -22.46 -15.99 2.58
N SER A 300 -21.19 -15.68 2.85
CA SER A 300 -20.55 -14.47 2.32
C SER A 300 -19.56 -14.82 1.23
N ASP A 301 -19.56 -14.03 0.17
CA ASP A 301 -18.64 -14.16 -0.95
C ASP A 301 -17.44 -13.19 -0.77
N VAL A 302 -16.25 -13.64 -1.11
CA VAL A 302 -15.04 -12.82 -1.15
C VAL A 302 -14.43 -12.91 -2.53
N VAL A 303 -14.39 -11.78 -3.24
CA VAL A 303 -13.81 -11.67 -4.58
C VAL A 303 -12.53 -10.87 -4.50
N LEU A 304 -11.41 -11.50 -4.91
CA LEU A 304 -10.08 -10.91 -4.86
C LEU A 304 -9.64 -10.50 -6.27
N PHE A 305 -9.15 -9.24 -6.36
CA PHE A 305 -8.48 -8.68 -7.52
C PHE A 305 -7.01 -8.41 -7.15
N GLU A 306 -6.11 -8.98 -7.91
CA GLU A 306 -4.67 -8.88 -7.68
C GLU A 306 -3.88 -9.00 -9.00
N PRO A 307 -2.65 -8.45 -9.10
CA PRO A 307 -1.83 -8.62 -10.28
C PRO A 307 -1.49 -10.10 -10.49
N ARG A 308 -1.26 -10.48 -11.74
CA ARG A 308 -0.75 -11.81 -12.06
C ARG A 308 0.64 -12.01 -11.45
N ARG A 309 0.97 -13.23 -11.08
CA ARG A 309 2.26 -13.50 -10.42
C ARG A 309 3.47 -13.34 -11.34
N ASP A 310 3.27 -13.41 -12.65
CA ASP A 310 4.27 -13.17 -13.68
C ASP A 310 4.34 -11.72 -14.17
N ASP A 311 3.57 -10.83 -13.55
CA ASP A 311 3.54 -9.40 -13.86
C ASP A 311 4.79 -8.69 -13.35
N ALA A 312 5.81 -8.63 -14.24
CA ALA A 312 7.07 -7.95 -13.97
C ALA A 312 6.90 -6.43 -13.84
N ASP A 313 5.96 -5.84 -14.60
CA ASP A 313 5.72 -4.40 -14.60
C ASP A 313 5.23 -3.91 -13.24
N THR A 314 4.31 -4.65 -12.62
CA THR A 314 3.86 -4.33 -11.26
C THR A 314 4.94 -4.59 -10.22
N PHE A 315 5.75 -5.66 -10.38
CA PHE A 315 6.72 -6.04 -9.35
C PHE A 315 7.98 -5.17 -9.33
N PHE A 316 8.57 -4.88 -10.51
CA PHE A 316 9.86 -4.18 -10.63
C PHE A 316 9.73 -2.67 -10.85
N THR A 317 8.54 -2.11 -10.74
CA THR A 317 8.34 -0.68 -10.95
C THR A 317 9.03 0.16 -9.87
N ASN A 318 9.70 1.25 -10.32
CA ASN A 318 10.36 2.20 -9.43
C ASN A 318 9.33 3.03 -8.65
N ILE A 319 9.32 2.86 -7.32
CA ILE A 319 8.37 3.52 -6.40
C ILE A 319 8.51 5.05 -6.31
N PHE A 320 9.66 5.59 -6.72
CA PHE A 320 9.96 7.02 -6.62
C PHE A 320 9.65 7.81 -7.89
N SER A 321 9.29 7.13 -8.99
CA SER A 321 9.02 7.76 -10.27
C SER A 321 7.52 8.04 -10.48
N LEU A 322 7.17 9.30 -10.75
CA LEU A 322 5.81 9.72 -11.11
C LEU A 322 5.30 9.04 -12.38
N SER A 323 6.16 8.96 -13.40
CA SER A 323 5.82 8.31 -14.66
C SER A 323 5.53 6.82 -14.47
N SER A 324 6.23 6.18 -13.53
CA SER A 324 5.99 4.78 -13.16
C SER A 324 4.64 4.59 -12.49
N ARG A 325 4.19 5.52 -11.63
CA ARG A 325 2.86 5.48 -11.00
C ARG A 325 1.74 5.58 -12.05
N ARG A 326 1.88 6.47 -13.03
CA ARG A 326 0.91 6.60 -14.13
C ARG A 326 0.82 5.32 -14.95
N ARG A 327 1.95 4.78 -15.37
CA ARG A 327 2.00 3.52 -16.10
C ARG A 327 1.39 2.37 -15.31
N LEU A 328 1.69 2.28 -14.02
CA LEU A 328 1.14 1.22 -13.18
C LEU A 328 -0.37 1.35 -12.98
N CYS A 329 -0.89 2.56 -12.79
CA CYS A 329 -2.32 2.81 -12.67
C CYS A 329 -3.06 2.39 -13.96
N GLU A 330 -2.55 2.79 -15.12
CA GLU A 330 -3.07 2.38 -16.44
C GLU A 330 -2.98 0.86 -16.63
N HIS A 331 -1.83 0.27 -16.31
CA HIS A 331 -1.63 -1.17 -16.37
C HIS A 331 -2.64 -1.93 -15.50
N ALA A 332 -2.82 -1.52 -14.25
CA ALA A 332 -3.77 -2.14 -13.32
C ALA A 332 -5.22 -2.02 -13.82
N TYR A 333 -5.59 -0.88 -14.40
CA TYR A 333 -6.89 -0.67 -15.02
C TYR A 333 -7.14 -1.67 -16.15
N LEU A 334 -6.19 -1.80 -17.08
CA LEU A 334 -6.30 -2.73 -18.20
C LEU A 334 -6.27 -4.19 -17.77
N ALA A 335 -5.38 -4.53 -16.82
CA ALA A 335 -5.27 -5.88 -16.28
C ALA A 335 -6.54 -6.32 -15.54
N THR A 336 -7.17 -5.41 -14.77
CA THR A 336 -8.43 -5.73 -14.08
C THR A 336 -9.59 -5.90 -15.06
N ARG A 337 -9.66 -5.13 -16.14
CA ARG A 337 -10.64 -5.33 -17.20
C ARG A 337 -10.46 -6.70 -17.88
N ALA A 338 -9.21 -7.07 -18.18
CA ALA A 338 -8.90 -8.38 -18.75
C ALA A 338 -9.26 -9.52 -17.79
N ASP A 339 -8.98 -9.38 -16.50
CA ASP A 339 -9.31 -10.34 -15.45
C ASP A 339 -10.84 -10.54 -15.31
N LEU A 340 -11.63 -9.45 -15.39
CA LEU A 340 -13.10 -9.53 -15.40
C LEU A 340 -13.63 -10.30 -16.60
N LEU A 341 -13.03 -10.13 -17.79
CA LEU A 341 -13.39 -10.90 -18.99
C LEU A 341 -13.01 -12.37 -18.85
N GLU A 342 -11.78 -12.66 -18.42
CA GLU A 342 -11.27 -14.02 -18.27
C GLU A 342 -12.08 -14.82 -17.25
N ARG A 343 -12.40 -14.20 -16.10
CA ARG A 343 -13.16 -14.83 -15.02
C ARG A 343 -14.68 -14.59 -15.08
N HIS A 344 -15.21 -14.06 -16.20
CA HIS A 344 -16.63 -13.71 -16.29
C HIS A 344 -17.55 -14.88 -15.87
N ALA A 345 -17.32 -16.09 -16.42
CA ALA A 345 -18.15 -17.25 -16.13
C ALA A 345 -18.21 -17.62 -14.64
N THR A 346 -17.17 -17.30 -13.86
CA THR A 346 -17.09 -17.59 -12.43
C THR A 346 -17.55 -16.43 -11.56
N LEU A 347 -17.32 -15.18 -12.00
CA LEU A 347 -17.65 -13.98 -11.23
C LEU A 347 -19.11 -13.55 -11.40
N GLU A 348 -19.67 -13.65 -12.60
CA GLU A 348 -21.02 -13.20 -12.89
C GLU A 348 -22.09 -13.85 -11.98
N PRO A 349 -22.11 -15.18 -11.74
CA PRO A 349 -23.06 -15.77 -10.80
C PRO A 349 -22.89 -15.28 -9.35
N VAL A 350 -21.66 -14.98 -8.94
CA VAL A 350 -21.37 -14.44 -7.62
C VAL A 350 -21.92 -13.02 -7.50
N LEU A 351 -21.60 -12.15 -8.44
CA LEU A 351 -22.03 -10.74 -8.45
C LEU A 351 -23.55 -10.62 -8.53
N ARG A 352 -24.22 -11.43 -9.34
CA ARG A 352 -25.68 -11.43 -9.47
C ARG A 352 -26.43 -11.74 -8.18
N ARG A 353 -25.88 -12.60 -7.30
CA ARG A 353 -26.47 -12.83 -5.97
C ARG A 353 -26.54 -11.57 -5.14
N HIS A 354 -25.71 -10.58 -5.46
CA HIS A 354 -25.62 -9.30 -4.75
C HIS A 354 -26.17 -8.10 -5.53
N GLY A 355 -26.91 -8.38 -6.64
CA GLY A 355 -27.53 -7.32 -7.45
C GLY A 355 -26.57 -6.58 -8.37
N LEU A 356 -25.39 -7.16 -8.60
CA LEU A 356 -24.35 -6.62 -9.49
C LEU A 356 -24.22 -7.48 -10.74
N SER A 357 -23.78 -6.90 -11.87
CA SER A 357 -23.51 -7.66 -13.09
C SER A 357 -22.32 -7.11 -13.88
N ILE A 358 -21.59 -7.97 -14.56
CA ILE A 358 -20.46 -7.57 -15.40
C ILE A 358 -20.98 -7.02 -16.73
N ASN A 359 -20.61 -5.79 -17.06
CA ASN A 359 -20.95 -5.16 -18.33
C ASN A 359 -19.99 -5.58 -19.45
N LEU A 360 -20.31 -6.67 -20.13
CA LEU A 360 -19.52 -7.17 -21.26
C LEU A 360 -19.44 -6.16 -22.42
N GLY A 361 -20.46 -5.30 -22.59
CA GLY A 361 -20.44 -4.24 -23.60
C GLY A 361 -19.25 -3.30 -23.33
N VAL A 362 -19.11 -2.80 -22.11
CA VAL A 362 -17.99 -1.94 -21.70
C VAL A 362 -16.65 -2.67 -21.85
N LEU A 363 -16.56 -3.92 -21.39
CA LEU A 363 -15.29 -4.66 -21.39
C LEU A 363 -14.78 -5.01 -22.79
N ARG A 364 -15.67 -5.26 -23.76
CA ARG A 364 -15.31 -5.62 -25.15
C ARG A 364 -14.92 -4.39 -25.99
N HIS A 365 -15.35 -3.21 -25.60
CA HIS A 365 -14.88 -1.98 -26.26
C HIS A 365 -13.43 -1.67 -25.89
N PRO A 366 -12.67 -1.07 -26.82
CA PRO A 366 -11.32 -0.58 -26.51
C PRO A 366 -11.36 0.28 -25.25
N ALA A 367 -10.47 -0.02 -24.30
CA ALA A 367 -10.40 0.75 -23.07
C ALA A 367 -10.01 2.21 -23.34
N PRO A 368 -10.74 3.20 -22.83
CA PRO A 368 -10.27 4.58 -22.88
C PRO A 368 -8.98 4.69 -22.04
N ARG A 369 -8.12 5.63 -22.37
CA ARG A 369 -6.97 5.93 -21.52
C ARG A 369 -7.45 6.51 -20.19
N LEU A 370 -7.14 5.81 -19.10
CA LEU A 370 -7.49 6.24 -17.74
C LEU A 370 -6.66 7.46 -17.32
N VAL A 371 -5.37 7.42 -17.63
CA VAL A 371 -4.40 8.45 -17.23
C VAL A 371 -4.03 9.31 -18.43
N ARG A 372 -4.23 10.63 -18.31
CA ARG A 372 -3.87 11.58 -19.38
C ARG A 372 -2.36 11.65 -19.56
N GLU A 373 -1.90 11.63 -20.81
CA GLU A 373 -0.51 11.96 -21.12
C GLU A 373 -0.24 13.43 -20.77
N LEU A 374 0.89 13.67 -20.08
CA LEU A 374 1.38 15.05 -19.95
C LEU A 374 1.62 15.59 -21.36
N ARG A 375 0.94 16.67 -21.74
CA ARG A 375 1.42 17.49 -22.84
C ARG A 375 2.83 17.92 -22.50
N ALA A 376 3.77 17.71 -23.41
CA ALA A 376 5.18 18.06 -23.23
C ALA A 376 5.42 19.52 -22.81
N ASP A 377 4.39 20.39 -22.98
CA ASP A 377 4.44 21.82 -22.76
C ASP A 377 3.88 22.30 -21.40
N ALA A 378 3.27 21.44 -20.60
CA ALA A 378 2.79 21.84 -19.27
C ALA A 378 3.95 21.75 -18.26
N ARG A 379 4.83 22.75 -18.25
CA ARG A 379 5.75 23.01 -17.15
C ARG A 379 4.95 23.47 -15.94
N ALA A 380 4.40 22.53 -15.17
CA ALA A 380 4.00 22.83 -13.81
C ALA A 380 5.24 23.28 -13.02
N PRO A 381 5.14 24.21 -12.07
CA PRO A 381 6.27 24.61 -11.24
C PRO A 381 6.67 23.39 -10.40
N VAL A 382 7.71 22.71 -10.87
CA VAL A 382 8.27 21.54 -10.18
C VAL A 382 8.92 22.08 -8.91
N THR A 383 8.41 21.72 -7.73
CA THR A 383 9.08 22.05 -6.48
C THR A 383 10.51 21.48 -6.52
N ARG A 384 11.49 22.15 -5.92
CA ARG A 384 12.88 21.66 -5.86
C ARG A 384 12.96 20.20 -5.38
N ALA A 385 12.08 19.80 -4.45
CA ALA A 385 11.99 18.45 -3.94
C ALA A 385 11.50 17.45 -4.99
N ALA A 386 10.44 17.77 -5.74
CA ALA A 386 9.92 16.92 -6.82
C ALA A 386 10.96 16.76 -7.95
N ALA A 387 11.66 17.85 -8.33
CA ALA A 387 12.75 17.79 -9.30
C ALA A 387 13.92 16.91 -8.82
N THR A 388 14.25 16.96 -7.52
CA THR A 388 15.30 16.14 -6.94
C THR A 388 14.91 14.66 -6.92
N LEU A 389 13.67 14.34 -6.56
CA LEU A 389 13.14 12.97 -6.56
C LEU A 389 13.06 12.39 -7.97
N ASP A 390 12.61 13.17 -8.94
CA ASP A 390 12.58 12.74 -10.34
C ASP A 390 13.99 12.53 -10.92
N ARG A 391 14.96 13.37 -10.51
CA ARG A 391 16.39 13.17 -10.84
C ARG A 391 16.93 11.92 -10.18
N LEU A 392 16.64 11.68 -8.90
CA LEU A 392 17.02 10.47 -8.18
C LEU A 392 16.41 9.23 -8.83
N GLY A 393 15.11 9.29 -9.18
CA GLY A 393 14.43 8.22 -9.90
C GLY A 393 15.12 7.88 -11.22
N ARG A 394 15.43 8.88 -12.04
CA ARG A 394 16.16 8.69 -13.30
C ARG A 394 17.56 8.10 -13.07
N THR A 395 18.29 8.59 -12.08
CA THR A 395 19.61 8.05 -11.74
C THR A 395 19.54 6.58 -11.33
N LEU A 396 18.52 6.19 -10.58
CA LEU A 396 18.30 4.80 -10.19
C LEU A 396 17.92 3.93 -11.38
N ASP A 397 17.09 4.42 -12.30
CA ASP A 397 16.74 3.72 -13.54
C ASP A 397 17.97 3.57 -14.47
N ASP A 398 18.85 4.57 -14.51
CA ASP A 398 20.11 4.53 -15.28
C ASP A 398 21.09 3.53 -14.65
N LEU A 399 21.21 3.52 -13.33
CA LEU A 399 22.03 2.55 -12.58
C LEU A 399 21.52 1.11 -12.80
N ASP A 400 20.22 0.89 -12.74
CA ASP A 400 19.62 -0.43 -12.94
C ASP A 400 19.88 -0.93 -14.38
N ARG A 401 19.78 -0.05 -15.38
CA ARG A 401 20.14 -0.35 -16.77
C ARG A 401 21.64 -0.65 -16.91
N ALA A 402 22.51 0.14 -16.30
CA ALA A 402 23.95 -0.07 -16.36
C ALA A 402 24.36 -1.40 -15.70
N VAL A 403 23.79 -1.72 -14.54
CA VAL A 403 24.00 -3.01 -13.84
C VAL A 403 23.48 -4.17 -14.69
N GLY A 404 22.31 -4.02 -15.34
CA GLY A 404 21.76 -5.02 -16.26
C GLY A 404 22.68 -5.28 -17.45
N ILE A 405 23.28 -4.23 -18.04
CA ILE A 405 24.24 -4.35 -19.14
C ILE A 405 25.54 -5.06 -18.68
N VAL A 406 26.06 -4.72 -17.50
CA VAL A 406 27.27 -5.36 -16.94
C VAL A 406 27.00 -6.83 -16.62
N ALA A 407 25.83 -7.15 -16.08
CA ALA A 407 25.44 -8.53 -15.80
C ALA A 407 25.28 -9.37 -17.09
N ALA A 408 24.71 -8.77 -18.14
CA ALA A 408 24.58 -9.42 -19.45
C ALA A 408 25.93 -9.67 -20.11
N ARG A 409 26.89 -8.71 -20.00
CA ARG A 409 28.27 -8.89 -20.50
C ARG A 409 29.02 -10.02 -19.78
N LYS A 410 28.91 -10.06 -18.43
CA LYS A 410 29.51 -11.16 -17.64
C LYS A 410 28.91 -12.54 -17.94
N ALA A 411 27.65 -12.61 -18.35
CA ALA A 411 26.99 -13.85 -18.72
C ALA A 411 27.35 -14.31 -20.16
N ALA A 412 27.92 -13.42 -20.97
CA ALA A 412 28.33 -13.67 -22.35
C ALA A 412 29.85 -13.98 -22.52
N GLU A 413 30.64 -13.85 -21.45
CA GLU A 413 32.06 -14.28 -21.47
C GLU A 413 32.10 -15.80 -21.32
N PRO A 414 32.69 -16.54 -22.32
CA PRO A 414 32.88 -17.98 -22.20
C PRO A 414 33.94 -18.27 -21.14
N THR A 415 33.65 -19.22 -20.26
CA THR A 415 34.59 -19.83 -19.28
C THR A 415 35.70 -20.61 -19.97
#